data_81c8d6b47d3fa3bc360107445d367a42
#
_entry.id   81c8d6b47d3fa3bc360107445d367a42
#
_cell.length_a   1.000
_cell.length_b   1.000
_cell.length_c   1.000
_cell.angle_alpha   90.00
_cell.angle_beta   90.00
_cell.angle_gamma   90.00
#
_symmetry.space_group_name_H-M   'P 1'
#
loop_
_entity.id
_entity.type
_entity.pdbx_description
1 polymer ?
#
loop_
_entity_poly.entity_id
_entity_poly.type
_entity_poly.pdbx_seq_one_letter_code
_entity_poly.pdbx_strand_id
1 'polypeptide(L)'
;MTLSNKKEGQVIKTMALLDVKNVKKIYTTRFGGNQVEALHNVSFSVEAGEYVAIMGESGSGKTQLLNILAALDKPTGGKVYLKGNDLSKIREKEMAAFRRQNLGFVFQDFNLLDTFSLNDNIALPLVLSRKSPKEIHQRIEPIARMLGIHDLLQKFPYEVSGGQKQRVTIAASIAAKSDILEMYRAAYRSSCGGGEA
;
A
#
# COMPACT_ATOMS: atom_id res chain seq x y z
N MET A 1 -47.71 15.70 -1.55
CA MET A 1 -48.01 14.51 -0.73
C MET A 1 -46.67 13.83 -0.41
N THR A 2 -46.15 14.11 0.76
CA THR A 2 -44.78 13.83 1.18
C THR A 2 -44.80 12.54 2.00
N LEU A 3 -44.19 11.47 1.50
CA LEU A 3 -44.03 10.25 2.29
C LEU A 3 -42.66 10.27 2.95
N SER A 4 -42.64 10.69 4.20
CA SER A 4 -41.55 10.54 5.13
C SER A 4 -41.57 9.11 5.67
N ASN A 5 -40.59 8.30 5.31
CA ASN A 5 -40.28 7.03 5.97
C ASN A 5 -39.02 7.24 6.81
N LYS A 6 -39.19 7.75 8.03
CA LYS A 6 -38.23 7.60 9.12
C LYS A 6 -38.28 6.15 9.60
N LYS A 7 -37.30 5.35 9.20
CA LYS A 7 -36.88 4.18 9.99
C LYS A 7 -35.73 4.65 10.88
N GLU A 8 -36.02 4.78 12.16
CA GLU A 8 -35.00 4.79 13.22
C GLU A 8 -34.30 3.45 13.22
N GLY A 9 -33.21 3.38 12.46
CA GLY A 9 -32.24 2.28 12.49
C GLY A 9 -30.99 2.84 13.14
N GLN A 10 -30.53 2.22 14.21
CA GLN A 10 -29.20 2.42 14.77
C GLN A 10 -28.19 2.54 13.63
N VAL A 11 -27.59 3.72 13.47
CA VAL A 11 -26.43 3.90 12.62
C VAL A 11 -25.30 3.13 13.31
N ILE A 12 -25.13 1.87 12.91
CA ILE A 12 -23.90 1.15 13.20
C ILE A 12 -22.83 1.96 12.47
N LYS A 13 -22.11 2.79 13.22
CA LYS A 13 -20.96 3.53 12.71
C LYS A 13 -19.90 2.50 12.37
N THR A 14 -19.95 1.98 11.16
CA THR A 14 -18.88 1.14 10.62
C THR A 14 -17.58 1.94 10.76
N MET A 15 -16.67 1.45 11.57
CA MET A 15 -15.37 2.11 11.70
C MET A 15 -14.65 1.97 10.37
N ALA A 16 -14.28 3.09 9.78
CA ALA A 16 -13.46 3.10 8.58
C ALA A 16 -12.22 2.20 8.76
N LEU A 17 -11.85 1.47 7.72
CA LEU A 17 -10.64 0.65 7.72
C LEU A 17 -9.40 1.52 7.91
N LEU A 18 -9.34 2.63 7.16
CA LEU A 18 -8.30 3.64 7.26
C LEU A 18 -8.96 5.00 7.51
N ASP A 19 -8.46 5.77 8.48
CA ASP A 19 -8.95 7.10 8.80
C ASP A 19 -7.77 8.06 8.97
N VAL A 20 -7.69 9.04 8.08
CA VAL A 20 -6.62 10.04 7.99
C VAL A 20 -7.18 11.39 8.42
N LYS A 21 -6.61 11.98 9.46
CA LYS A 21 -7.13 13.21 10.11
C LYS A 21 -6.07 14.30 10.13
N ASN A 22 -6.30 15.35 9.35
CA ASN A 22 -5.51 16.59 9.34
C ASN A 22 -4.00 16.33 9.23
N VAL A 23 -3.60 15.34 8.43
CA VAL A 23 -2.21 14.95 8.28
C VAL A 23 -1.42 16.07 7.62
N LYS A 24 -0.33 16.45 8.28
CA LYS A 24 0.67 17.42 7.82
C LYS A 24 2.04 16.77 7.78
N LYS A 25 2.85 17.18 6.80
CA LYS A 25 4.26 16.80 6.74
C LYS A 25 5.11 18.00 6.34
N ILE A 26 6.00 18.38 7.24
CA ILE A 26 6.95 19.47 7.04
C ILE A 26 8.35 18.90 7.15
N TYR A 27 9.18 19.16 6.16
CA TYR A 27 10.61 18.87 6.18
C TYR A 27 11.37 20.15 6.48
N THR A 28 12.31 20.06 7.41
CA THR A 28 13.22 21.16 7.75
C THR A 28 14.62 20.80 7.27
N THR A 29 15.28 21.70 6.53
CA THR A 29 16.66 21.49 6.10
C THR A 29 17.60 21.45 7.30
N ARG A 30 18.69 20.64 7.23
CA ARG A 30 19.64 20.42 8.33
C ARG A 30 20.24 21.68 8.94
N PHE A 31 20.21 22.79 8.22
CA PHE A 31 20.78 24.08 8.65
C PHE A 31 19.71 25.12 9.03
N GLY A 32 18.50 24.70 9.32
CA GLY A 32 17.48 25.53 9.98
C GLY A 32 16.86 26.67 9.14
N GLY A 33 17.09 26.71 7.81
CA GLY A 33 16.68 27.85 6.99
C GLY A 33 15.32 27.70 6.31
N ASN A 34 15.07 26.63 5.58
CA ASN A 34 13.87 26.49 4.79
C ASN A 34 13.02 25.31 5.24
N GLN A 35 11.74 25.56 5.48
CA GLN A 35 10.72 24.55 5.69
C GLN A 35 9.99 24.29 4.38
N VAL A 36 9.84 23.02 4.03
CA VAL A 36 9.04 22.58 2.88
C VAL A 36 7.86 21.79 3.42
N GLU A 37 6.66 22.34 3.27
CA GLU A 37 5.42 21.66 3.60
C GLU A 37 5.04 20.72 2.44
N ALA A 38 5.25 19.43 2.65
CA ALA A 38 4.96 18.40 1.66
C ALA A 38 3.50 17.93 1.70
N LEU A 39 2.85 18.02 2.86
CA LEU A 39 1.43 17.71 3.03
C LEU A 39 0.76 18.76 3.91
N HIS A 40 -0.39 19.27 3.44
CA HIS A 40 -1.18 20.29 4.12
C HIS A 40 -2.57 19.76 4.46
N ASN A 41 -2.85 19.48 5.75
CA ASN A 41 -4.17 19.12 6.29
C ASN A 41 -4.93 18.04 5.50
N VAL A 42 -4.27 16.96 5.12
CA VAL A 42 -4.92 15.88 4.37
C VAL A 42 -5.84 15.09 5.30
N SER A 43 -7.11 14.96 4.89
CA SER A 43 -8.11 14.20 5.63
C SER A 43 -8.99 13.40 4.68
N PHE A 44 -9.14 12.11 4.92
CA PHE A 44 -10.07 11.21 4.23
C PHE A 44 -10.21 9.92 5.02
N SER A 45 -11.22 9.13 4.68
CA SER A 45 -11.41 7.78 5.22
C SER A 45 -11.59 6.79 4.09
N VAL A 46 -11.27 5.53 4.36
CA VAL A 46 -11.41 4.40 3.43
C VAL A 46 -12.12 3.26 4.15
N GLU A 47 -13.19 2.76 3.56
CA GLU A 47 -13.94 1.62 4.07
C GLU A 47 -13.33 0.29 3.59
N ALA A 48 -13.69 -0.80 4.25
CA ALA A 48 -13.26 -2.13 3.82
C ALA A 48 -13.84 -2.47 2.43
N GLY A 49 -12.96 -2.91 1.52
CA GLY A 49 -13.32 -3.25 0.13
C GLY A 49 -13.37 -2.06 -0.83
N GLU A 50 -13.07 -0.87 -0.36
CA GLU A 50 -13.03 0.33 -1.19
C GLU A 50 -11.70 0.42 -1.97
N TYR A 51 -11.77 0.92 -3.20
CA TYR A 51 -10.62 1.25 -4.04
C TYR A 51 -10.47 2.77 -4.12
N VAL A 52 -9.34 3.29 -3.69
CA VAL A 52 -9.03 4.72 -3.66
C VAL A 52 -7.80 5.02 -4.51
N ALA A 53 -7.92 6.01 -5.41
CA ALA A 53 -6.81 6.50 -6.22
C ALA A 53 -6.31 7.86 -5.71
N ILE A 54 -5.02 7.96 -5.39
CA ILE A 54 -4.36 9.20 -5.01
C ILE A 54 -3.67 9.78 -6.25
N MET A 55 -4.21 10.88 -6.77
CA MET A 55 -3.75 11.52 -8.00
C MET A 55 -3.25 12.94 -7.72
N GLY A 56 -2.46 13.50 -8.62
CA GLY A 56 -1.93 14.86 -8.53
C GLY A 56 -0.62 15.02 -9.30
N GLU A 57 -0.15 16.24 -9.46
CA GLU A 57 1.08 16.59 -10.16
C GLU A 57 2.34 16.03 -9.48
N SER A 58 3.45 16.00 -10.21
CA SER A 58 4.75 15.64 -9.62
C SER A 58 5.10 16.65 -8.52
N GLY A 59 5.56 16.15 -7.37
CA GLY A 59 5.85 16.99 -6.20
C GLY A 59 4.66 17.30 -5.29
N SER A 60 3.42 16.89 -5.61
CA SER A 60 2.24 17.16 -4.77
C SER A 60 2.15 16.36 -3.45
N GLY A 61 3.21 15.68 -3.04
CA GLY A 61 3.25 14.96 -1.76
C GLY A 61 2.66 13.55 -1.77
N LYS A 62 2.28 12.98 -2.93
CA LYS A 62 1.69 11.61 -3.00
C LYS A 62 2.56 10.54 -2.35
N THR A 63 3.83 10.52 -2.69
CA THR A 63 4.79 9.56 -2.12
C THR A 63 4.94 9.76 -0.61
N GLN A 64 4.95 10.99 -0.14
CA GLN A 64 5.01 11.30 1.30
C GLN A 64 3.76 10.81 2.02
N LEU A 65 2.58 11.01 1.43
CA LEU A 65 1.33 10.51 1.99
C LEU A 65 1.36 8.98 2.06
N LEU A 66 1.68 8.30 0.96
CA LEU A 66 1.79 6.83 0.93
C LEU A 66 2.81 6.32 1.95
N ASN A 67 3.98 6.95 2.09
CA ASN A 67 4.96 6.56 3.11
C ASN A 67 4.41 6.69 4.54
N ILE A 68 3.58 7.69 4.82
CA ILE A 68 2.92 7.84 6.12
C ILE A 68 1.86 6.76 6.33
N LEU A 69 1.03 6.47 5.32
CA LEU A 69 0.02 5.41 5.37
C LEU A 69 0.68 4.03 5.53
N ALA A 70 1.82 3.84 4.87
CA ALA A 70 2.69 2.67 4.98
C ALA A 70 3.38 2.51 6.35
N ALA A 71 3.23 3.47 7.23
CA ALA A 71 3.98 3.54 8.48
C ALA A 71 5.52 3.45 8.27
N LEU A 72 6.00 3.96 7.13
CA LEU A 72 7.43 4.14 6.80
C LEU A 72 7.95 5.50 7.25
N ASP A 73 7.06 6.49 7.36
CA ASP A 73 7.35 7.84 7.85
C ASP A 73 6.27 8.28 8.84
N LYS A 74 6.58 9.29 9.66
CA LYS A 74 5.65 9.86 10.64
C LYS A 74 5.15 11.22 10.17
N PRO A 75 3.86 11.53 10.34
CA PRO A 75 3.37 12.88 10.08
C PRO A 75 3.96 13.86 11.08
N THR A 76 4.13 15.13 10.69
CA THR A 76 4.52 16.22 11.59
C THR A 76 3.31 16.69 12.40
N GLY A 77 2.11 16.55 11.89
CA GLY A 77 0.86 16.83 12.56
C GLY A 77 -0.28 15.96 12.04
N GLY A 78 -1.39 15.94 12.76
CA GLY A 78 -2.50 15.07 12.45
C GLY A 78 -2.29 13.62 12.89
N LYS A 79 -3.18 12.71 12.47
CA LYS A 79 -3.16 11.31 12.87
C LYS A 79 -3.66 10.40 11.75
N VAL A 80 -3.14 9.17 11.74
CA VAL A 80 -3.61 8.10 10.88
C VAL A 80 -4.02 6.92 11.75
N TYR A 81 -5.22 6.40 11.49
CA TYR A 81 -5.76 5.24 12.19
C TYR A 81 -5.98 4.10 11.19
N LEU A 82 -5.54 2.92 11.54
CA LEU A 82 -5.87 1.69 10.82
C LEU A 82 -6.67 0.78 11.75
N LYS A 83 -7.89 0.41 11.35
CA LYS A 83 -8.84 -0.34 12.21
C LYS A 83 -8.99 0.28 13.60
N GLY A 84 -9.03 1.61 13.67
CA GLY A 84 -9.11 2.37 14.92
C GLY A 84 -7.82 2.48 15.72
N ASN A 85 -6.74 1.82 15.31
CA ASN A 85 -5.44 1.90 15.97
C ASN A 85 -4.65 3.09 15.44
N ASP A 86 -4.24 4.00 16.32
CA ASP A 86 -3.41 5.16 16.00
C ASP A 86 -1.98 4.71 15.64
N LEU A 87 -1.57 4.90 14.38
CA LEU A 87 -0.25 4.47 13.90
C LEU A 87 0.91 5.14 14.64
N SER A 88 0.70 6.35 15.17
CA SER A 88 1.74 7.08 15.92
C SER A 88 2.07 6.44 17.28
N LYS A 89 1.16 5.62 17.81
CA LYS A 89 1.32 4.92 19.09
C LYS A 89 2.02 3.57 18.99
N ILE A 90 2.23 3.07 17.77
CA ILE A 90 2.91 1.80 17.57
C ILE A 90 4.41 1.99 17.85
N ARG A 91 4.94 1.15 18.72
CA ARG A 91 6.36 1.21 19.10
C ARG A 91 7.24 0.79 17.92
N GLU A 92 8.39 1.41 17.78
CA GLU A 92 9.33 1.17 16.69
C GLU A 92 9.65 -0.33 16.47
N LYS A 93 9.88 -1.05 17.57
CA LYS A 93 10.14 -2.50 17.54
C LYS A 93 8.98 -3.35 17.03
N GLU A 94 7.76 -2.83 17.07
CA GLU A 94 6.53 -3.51 16.62
C GLU A 94 6.13 -3.11 15.21
N MET A 95 6.69 -2.01 14.70
CA MET A 95 6.31 -1.43 13.43
C MET A 95 6.52 -2.38 12.24
N ALA A 96 7.63 -3.14 12.23
CA ALA A 96 7.89 -4.11 11.17
C ALA A 96 6.88 -5.26 11.16
N ALA A 97 6.49 -5.75 12.35
CA ALA A 97 5.46 -6.77 12.49
C ALA A 97 4.08 -6.23 12.09
N PHE A 98 3.76 -5.00 12.47
CA PHE A 98 2.53 -4.32 12.10
C PHE A 98 2.40 -4.18 10.59
N ARG A 99 3.43 -3.65 9.89
CA ARG A 99 3.43 -3.55 8.42
C ARG A 99 3.18 -4.91 7.77
N ARG A 100 3.94 -5.94 8.17
CA ARG A 100 3.82 -7.29 7.61
C ARG A 100 2.43 -7.90 7.77
N GLN A 101 1.73 -7.57 8.85
CA GLN A 101 0.40 -8.13 9.16
C GLN A 101 -0.75 -7.40 8.49
N ASN A 102 -0.61 -6.09 8.27
CA ASN A 102 -1.73 -5.24 7.89
C ASN A 102 -1.57 -4.58 6.51
N LEU A 103 -0.33 -4.44 6.00
CA LEU A 103 -0.06 -3.68 4.80
C LEU A 103 0.63 -4.54 3.74
N GLY A 104 0.16 -4.45 2.52
CA GLY A 104 0.80 -5.01 1.33
C GLY A 104 1.31 -3.90 0.43
N PHE A 105 2.49 -4.07 -0.15
CA PHE A 105 3.11 -3.05 -0.98
C PHE A 105 3.41 -3.60 -2.37
N VAL A 106 3.10 -2.80 -3.39
CA VAL A 106 3.55 -3.00 -4.76
C VAL A 106 4.33 -1.78 -5.18
N PHE A 107 5.66 -1.86 -5.11
CA PHE A 107 6.56 -0.78 -5.47
C PHE A 107 6.76 -0.68 -6.99
N GLN A 108 7.12 0.50 -7.46
CA GLN A 108 7.40 0.75 -8.88
C GLN A 108 8.58 -0.09 -9.38
N ASP A 109 9.63 -0.25 -8.57
CA ASP A 109 10.84 -1.01 -8.89
C ASP A 109 10.74 -2.48 -8.48
N PHE A 110 9.52 -2.93 -8.19
CA PHE A 110 9.13 -4.30 -7.80
C PHE A 110 9.78 -4.82 -6.52
N ASN A 111 10.97 -4.40 -6.15
CA ASN A 111 11.75 -4.81 -4.96
C ASN A 111 11.83 -6.35 -4.78
N LEU A 112 11.93 -7.08 -5.88
CA LEU A 112 12.16 -8.52 -5.85
C LEU A 112 13.64 -8.81 -5.57
N LEU A 113 13.89 -9.86 -4.80
CA LEU A 113 15.25 -10.36 -4.54
C LEU A 113 15.69 -11.22 -5.71
N ASP A 114 16.71 -10.78 -6.44
CA ASP A 114 17.18 -11.44 -7.66
C ASP A 114 17.81 -12.82 -7.40
N THR A 115 18.26 -13.08 -6.17
CA THR A 115 18.82 -14.36 -5.73
C THR A 115 17.77 -15.41 -5.38
N PHE A 116 16.49 -15.01 -5.34
CA PHE A 116 15.36 -15.86 -4.97
C PHE A 116 14.51 -16.16 -6.20
N SER A 117 13.94 -17.37 -6.27
CA SER A 117 12.92 -17.68 -7.27
C SER A 117 11.69 -16.77 -7.10
N LEU A 118 10.82 -16.68 -8.11
CA LEU A 118 9.58 -15.92 -8.00
C LEU A 118 8.67 -16.53 -6.92
N ASN A 119 8.67 -17.84 -6.75
CA ASN A 119 7.97 -18.52 -5.66
C ASN A 119 8.48 -18.07 -4.29
N ASP A 120 9.81 -18.01 -4.11
CA ASP A 120 10.41 -17.62 -2.83
C ASP A 120 10.16 -16.14 -2.53
N ASN A 121 10.18 -15.28 -3.55
CA ASN A 121 9.79 -13.88 -3.40
C ASN A 121 8.33 -13.74 -2.92
N ILE A 122 7.40 -14.53 -3.45
CA ILE A 122 6.00 -14.54 -3.00
C ILE A 122 5.87 -15.14 -1.59
N ALA A 123 6.65 -16.17 -1.29
CA ALA A 123 6.62 -16.87 0.00
C ALA A 123 7.22 -16.05 1.15
N LEU A 124 8.15 -15.14 0.86
CA LEU A 124 8.96 -14.43 1.84
C LEU A 124 8.15 -13.81 2.99
N PRO A 125 7.09 -13.01 2.76
CA PRO A 125 6.29 -12.45 3.85
C PRO A 125 5.59 -13.51 4.69
N LEU A 126 5.25 -14.65 4.12
CA LEU A 126 4.63 -15.78 4.82
C LEU A 126 5.64 -16.51 5.70
N VAL A 127 6.85 -16.74 5.19
CA VAL A 127 7.98 -17.32 5.95
C VAL A 127 8.32 -16.44 7.15
N LEU A 128 8.45 -15.13 6.93
CA LEU A 128 8.68 -14.16 8.01
C LEU A 128 7.54 -14.11 9.02
N SER A 129 6.34 -14.50 8.61
CA SER A 129 5.16 -14.66 9.49
C SER A 129 5.05 -16.05 10.11
N ARG A 130 6.10 -16.89 10.00
CA ARG A 130 6.20 -18.26 10.56
C ARG A 130 5.07 -19.18 10.08
N LYS A 131 4.59 -19.02 8.84
CA LYS A 131 3.61 -19.91 8.23
C LYS A 131 4.25 -21.26 7.88
N SER A 132 3.49 -22.34 7.99
CA SER A 132 3.98 -23.67 7.60
C SER A 132 4.16 -23.80 6.08
N PRO A 133 5.08 -24.65 5.59
CA PRO A 133 5.25 -24.88 4.15
C PRO A 133 3.94 -25.27 3.43
N LYS A 134 3.11 -26.06 4.09
CA LYS A 134 1.80 -26.46 3.57
C LYS A 134 0.87 -25.24 3.39
N GLU A 135 0.81 -24.36 4.40
CA GLU A 135 -0.01 -23.14 4.33
C GLU A 135 0.51 -22.17 3.27
N ILE A 136 1.83 -22.05 3.12
CA ILE A 136 2.46 -21.23 2.09
C ILE A 136 2.04 -21.70 0.70
N HIS A 137 2.21 -22.99 0.42
CA HIS A 137 1.82 -23.57 -0.86
C HIS A 137 0.32 -23.39 -1.14
N GLN A 138 -0.54 -23.68 -0.16
CA GLN A 138 -2.00 -23.52 -0.30
C GLN A 138 -2.44 -22.09 -0.59
N ARG A 139 -1.67 -21.09 -0.15
CA ARG A 139 -1.96 -19.68 -0.43
C ARG A 139 -1.43 -19.22 -1.78
N ILE A 140 -0.21 -19.62 -2.14
CA ILE A 140 0.45 -19.17 -3.37
C ILE A 140 -0.21 -19.77 -4.61
N GLU A 141 -0.50 -21.05 -4.60
CA GLU A 141 -0.98 -21.79 -5.76
C GLU A 141 -2.21 -21.16 -6.45
N PRO A 142 -3.33 -20.87 -5.74
CA PRO A 142 -4.50 -20.28 -6.37
C PRO A 142 -4.24 -18.84 -6.86
N ILE A 143 -3.42 -18.07 -6.15
CA ILE A 143 -3.08 -16.70 -6.52
C ILE A 143 -2.21 -16.68 -7.78
N ALA A 144 -1.21 -17.57 -7.85
CA ALA A 144 -0.34 -17.69 -9.00
C ALA A 144 -1.10 -18.08 -10.28
N ARG A 145 -2.08 -18.99 -10.16
CA ARG A 145 -2.97 -19.35 -11.28
C ARG A 145 -3.86 -18.17 -11.69
N MET A 146 -4.49 -17.50 -10.73
CA MET A 146 -5.34 -16.33 -11.00
C MET A 146 -4.58 -15.22 -11.73
N LEU A 147 -3.32 -14.97 -11.36
CA LEU A 147 -2.49 -13.94 -11.96
C LEU A 147 -1.70 -14.39 -13.20
N GLY A 148 -1.86 -15.65 -13.63
CA GLY A 148 -1.17 -16.20 -14.80
C GLY A 148 0.34 -16.21 -14.68
N ILE A 149 0.86 -16.53 -13.49
CA ILE A 149 2.30 -16.63 -13.19
C ILE A 149 2.72 -18.00 -12.65
N HIS A 150 1.79 -18.96 -12.62
CA HIS A 150 2.04 -20.30 -12.07
C HIS A 150 3.27 -20.96 -12.71
N ASP A 151 3.36 -20.95 -14.04
CA ASP A 151 4.45 -21.59 -14.79
C ASP A 151 5.78 -20.83 -14.70
N LEU A 152 5.77 -19.67 -14.06
CA LEU A 152 6.93 -18.81 -13.84
C LEU A 152 7.52 -18.95 -12.44
N LEU A 153 6.86 -19.63 -11.52
CA LEU A 153 7.22 -19.67 -10.11
C LEU A 153 8.67 -20.11 -9.83
N GLN A 154 9.20 -21.01 -10.67
CA GLN A 154 10.58 -21.50 -10.52
C GLN A 154 11.64 -20.61 -11.19
N LYS A 155 11.22 -19.57 -11.94
CA LYS A 155 12.12 -18.61 -12.58
C LYS A 155 12.61 -17.57 -11.58
N PHE A 156 13.67 -16.86 -11.97
CA PHE A 156 14.22 -15.75 -11.22
C PHE A 156 13.73 -14.40 -11.79
N PRO A 157 13.80 -13.31 -11.01
CA PRO A 157 13.33 -12.00 -11.46
C PRO A 157 13.95 -11.52 -12.78
N TYR A 158 15.21 -11.80 -13.04
CA TYR A 158 15.91 -11.40 -14.27
C TYR A 158 15.44 -12.18 -15.53
N GLU A 159 14.69 -13.28 -15.36
CA GLU A 159 14.20 -14.12 -16.47
C GLU A 159 12.79 -13.71 -16.95
N VAL A 160 12.18 -12.71 -16.33
CA VAL A 160 10.78 -12.35 -16.58
C VAL A 160 10.60 -10.86 -16.90
N SER A 161 9.53 -10.55 -17.63
CA SER A 161 9.21 -9.17 -18.00
C SER A 161 8.77 -8.30 -16.79
N GLY A 162 8.82 -6.98 -16.94
CA GLY A 162 8.37 -6.04 -15.91
C GLY A 162 6.91 -6.27 -15.50
N GLY A 163 6.02 -6.56 -16.45
CA GLY A 163 4.62 -6.88 -16.14
C GLY A 163 4.44 -8.20 -15.39
N GLN A 164 5.33 -9.19 -15.61
CA GLN A 164 5.36 -10.43 -14.84
C GLN A 164 5.90 -10.18 -13.43
N LYS A 165 6.96 -9.37 -13.26
CA LYS A 165 7.47 -8.94 -11.95
C LYS A 165 6.38 -8.23 -11.15
N GLN A 166 5.62 -7.34 -11.77
CA GLN A 166 4.51 -6.66 -11.11
C GLN A 166 3.45 -7.64 -10.61
N ARG A 167 3.07 -8.65 -11.40
CA ARG A 167 2.12 -9.69 -10.97
C ARG A 167 2.66 -10.51 -9.80
N VAL A 168 3.97 -10.76 -9.75
CA VAL A 168 4.62 -11.45 -8.62
C VAL A 168 4.53 -10.62 -7.33
N THR A 169 4.79 -9.32 -7.38
CA THR A 169 4.67 -8.46 -6.19
C THR A 169 3.22 -8.32 -5.71
N ILE A 170 2.26 -8.28 -6.63
CA ILE A 170 0.83 -8.34 -6.30
C ILE A 170 0.51 -9.67 -5.62
N ALA A 171 1.01 -10.80 -6.17
CA ALA A 171 0.81 -12.12 -5.58
C ALA A 171 1.34 -12.19 -4.14
N ALA A 172 2.53 -11.67 -3.88
CA ALA A 172 3.13 -11.63 -2.55
C ALA A 172 2.26 -10.85 -1.54
N SER A 173 1.74 -9.70 -1.96
CA SER A 173 0.88 -8.85 -1.13
C SER A 173 -0.46 -9.50 -0.82
N ILE A 174 -1.09 -10.14 -1.81
CA ILE A 174 -2.37 -10.87 -1.62
C ILE A 174 -2.16 -12.11 -0.74
N ALA A 175 -1.08 -12.87 -0.96
CA ALA A 175 -0.77 -14.07 -0.18
C ALA A 175 -0.56 -13.75 1.31
N ALA A 176 0.02 -12.60 1.63
CA ALA A 176 0.19 -12.10 2.99
C ALA A 176 -1.15 -11.80 3.68
N LYS A 177 -2.27 -11.67 2.93
CA LYS A 177 -3.59 -11.27 3.45
C LYS A 177 -3.57 -9.92 4.16
N SER A 178 -2.93 -8.95 3.51
CA SER A 178 -2.87 -7.58 4.01
C SER A 178 -4.26 -6.93 4.00
N ASP A 179 -4.53 -6.07 4.98
CA ASP A 179 -5.78 -5.31 5.08
C ASP A 179 -5.87 -4.20 4.03
N ILE A 180 -4.72 -3.60 3.73
CA ILE A 180 -4.56 -2.55 2.72
C ILE A 180 -3.48 -2.98 1.74
N LEU A 181 -3.76 -2.82 0.45
CA LEU A 181 -2.79 -2.97 -0.61
C LEU A 181 -2.47 -1.59 -1.19
N GLU A 182 -1.27 -1.10 -0.95
CA GLU A 182 -0.76 0.13 -1.54
C GLU A 182 0.01 -0.15 -2.83
N MET A 183 -0.37 0.53 -3.91
CA MET A 183 0.28 0.40 -5.20
C MET A 183 0.93 1.73 -5.60
N TYR A 184 2.25 1.73 -5.71
CA TYR A 184 3.03 2.86 -6.23
C TYR A 184 3.10 2.76 -7.74
N ARG A 185 2.48 3.71 -8.43
CA ARG A 185 2.57 3.84 -9.89
C ARG A 185 3.10 5.22 -10.23
N ALA A 186 4.22 5.30 -10.98
CA ALA A 186 4.61 6.56 -11.60
C ALA A 186 3.49 7.03 -12.53
N ALA A 187 3.09 8.30 -12.42
CA ALA A 187 2.22 8.90 -13.40
C ALA A 187 2.91 8.77 -14.77
N TYR A 188 2.30 8.00 -15.67
CA TYR A 188 2.73 7.96 -17.07
C TYR A 188 2.56 9.37 -17.63
N ARG A 189 3.66 10.07 -17.86
CA ARG A 189 3.62 11.24 -18.71
C ARG A 189 3.29 10.74 -20.11
N SER A 190 2.03 10.89 -20.51
CA SER A 190 1.70 10.98 -21.93
C SER A 190 2.45 12.21 -22.45
N SER A 191 3.60 12.01 -23.04
CA SER A 191 4.17 12.97 -23.96
C SER A 191 3.21 12.99 -25.16
N CYS A 192 2.18 13.84 -25.09
CA CYS A 192 1.56 14.32 -26.30
C CYS A 192 2.66 15.06 -27.04
N GLY A 193 3.31 14.36 -27.96
CA GLY A 193 4.16 14.95 -28.94
C GLY A 193 3.33 15.95 -29.76
N GLY A 194 3.46 17.23 -29.44
CA GLY A 194 3.14 18.27 -30.37
C GLY A 194 4.15 18.19 -31.49
N GLY A 195 3.79 17.51 -32.57
CA GLY A 195 4.40 17.73 -33.84
C GLY A 195 3.88 19.07 -34.36
N GLU A 196 4.75 20.03 -34.40
CA GLU A 196 4.58 21.19 -35.32
C GLU A 196 5.60 21.03 -36.41
N ALA A 197 5.05 21.03 -37.63
CA ALA A 197 5.75 21.08 -38.89
C ALA A 197 6.39 22.46 -39.13
#